data_d97d0403a5506a6db9ee5c40f23a49d1
#
_entry.id   d97d0403a5506a6db9ee5c40f23a49d1
#
_cell.length_a   1.000
_cell.length_b   1.000
_cell.length_c   1.000
_cell.angle_alpha   90.00
_cell.angle_beta   90.00
_cell.angle_gamma   90.00
#
_symmetry.space_group_name_H-M   'P 1'
#
loop_
_entity.id
_entity.type
_entity.pdbx_description
1 polymer ?
#
loop_
_entity_poly.entity_id
_entity_poly.type
_entity_poly.pdbx_seq_one_letter_code
_entity_poly.pdbx_strand_id
1 'polypeptide(L)'
;MGCGSGVVLAALGAMGATSLSGVDIEDEAVSTGRSLLRELGHDAQLFRGDMWQPVAGRRFDLIVANLPHFPMEHVEVAGRLPTWSSGGADGREFLDPFLEGLAGHFTAKARAVLTHNAFVDVERSRVLAARHGLALTVLASVLVHIANEKLALMTPSVLLAEDGKSIHRYGPHVFADLHIVEIAPVGTQS
;
A
#
# COMPACT_ATOMS: atom_id res chain seq x y z
N MET A 1 2.38 5.91 4.06
CA MET A 1 0.92 5.92 4.17
C MET A 1 0.49 4.56 4.68
N GLY A 2 -0.45 4.48 5.66
CA GLY A 2 -0.74 3.26 6.40
C GLY A 2 0.50 2.80 7.19
N CYS A 3 1.01 3.65 8.10
CA CYS A 3 2.34 3.42 8.69
C CYS A 3 2.36 2.26 9.71
N GLY A 4 1.20 1.79 10.16
CA GLY A 4 1.10 0.69 11.11
C GLY A 4 1.98 0.92 12.35
N SER A 5 2.70 -0.12 12.75
CA SER A 5 3.64 -0.07 13.87
C SER A 5 4.91 0.76 13.63
N GLY A 6 5.07 1.40 12.47
CA GLY A 6 6.24 2.25 12.17
C GLY A 6 7.49 1.53 11.67
N VAL A 7 7.45 0.21 11.45
CA VAL A 7 8.62 -0.61 11.04
C VAL A 7 9.23 -0.11 9.73
N VAL A 8 8.41 0.26 8.74
CA VAL A 8 8.92 0.78 7.46
C VAL A 8 9.60 2.14 7.66
N LEU A 9 9.04 3.01 8.50
CA LEU A 9 9.67 4.29 8.85
C LEU A 9 11.00 4.09 9.58
N ALA A 10 11.06 3.15 10.51
CA ALA A 10 12.30 2.80 11.20
C ALA A 10 13.38 2.32 10.23
N ALA A 11 13.02 1.48 9.25
CA ALA A 11 13.93 1.05 8.20
C ALA A 11 14.42 2.23 7.34
N LEU A 12 13.53 3.15 6.95
CA LEU A 12 13.92 4.35 6.21
C LEU A 12 14.85 5.25 7.01
N GLY A 13 14.59 5.42 8.32
CA GLY A 13 15.50 6.14 9.22
C GLY A 13 16.87 5.51 9.31
N ALA A 14 16.95 4.19 9.46
CA ALA A 14 18.20 3.44 9.46
C ALA A 14 18.97 3.55 8.12
N MET A 15 18.27 3.75 7.02
CA MET A 15 18.84 3.99 5.69
C MET A 15 19.24 5.46 5.46
N GLY A 16 19.08 6.34 6.45
CA GLY A 16 19.52 7.72 6.40
C GLY A 16 18.46 8.75 6.04
N ALA A 17 17.18 8.41 6.06
CA ALA A 17 16.10 9.39 5.93
C ALA A 17 16.13 10.35 7.13
N THR A 18 16.23 11.65 6.86
CA THR A 18 16.40 12.68 7.90
C THR A 18 15.09 13.28 8.38
N SER A 19 13.99 13.10 7.66
CA SER A 19 12.66 13.58 8.02
C SER A 19 11.65 12.45 7.77
N LEU A 20 11.03 11.98 8.84
CA LEU A 20 10.11 10.87 8.80
C LEU A 20 8.69 11.35 9.14
N SER A 21 7.74 11.00 8.28
CA SER A 21 6.32 11.26 8.53
C SER A 21 5.49 10.02 8.24
N GLY A 22 4.55 9.71 9.11
CA GLY A 22 3.63 8.58 8.95
C GLY A 22 2.17 8.99 9.15
N VAL A 23 1.28 8.35 8.43
CA VAL A 23 -0.17 8.50 8.58
C VAL A 23 -0.78 7.13 8.75
N ASP A 24 -1.67 6.99 9.71
CA ASP A 24 -2.51 5.81 9.90
C ASP A 24 -3.89 6.22 10.43
N ILE A 25 -4.91 5.45 10.10
CA ILE A 25 -6.26 5.72 10.60
C ILE A 25 -6.42 5.23 12.04
N GLU A 26 -5.64 4.22 12.43
CA GLU A 26 -5.70 3.57 13.73
C GLU A 26 -4.84 4.32 14.75
N ASP A 27 -5.45 4.74 15.87
CA ASP A 27 -4.74 5.44 16.95
C ASP A 27 -3.67 4.56 17.62
N GLU A 28 -3.96 3.29 17.79
CA GLU A 28 -3.01 2.31 18.32
C GLU A 28 -1.77 2.12 17.42
N ALA A 29 -1.95 2.11 16.10
CA ALA A 29 -0.85 2.05 15.14
C ALA A 29 0.06 3.28 15.28
N VAL A 30 -0.54 4.47 15.34
CA VAL A 30 0.19 5.74 15.51
C VAL A 30 0.95 5.77 16.85
N SER A 31 0.32 5.33 17.95
CA SER A 31 0.96 5.32 19.27
C SER A 31 2.11 4.31 19.35
N THR A 32 1.92 3.10 18.80
CA THR A 32 2.94 2.06 18.72
C THR A 32 4.11 2.53 17.87
N GLY A 33 3.82 3.10 16.69
CA GLY A 33 4.84 3.64 15.80
C GLY A 33 5.67 4.74 16.44
N ARG A 34 5.05 5.67 17.19
CA ARG A 34 5.79 6.69 17.94
C ARG A 34 6.72 6.11 18.98
N SER A 35 6.27 5.09 19.71
CA SER A 35 7.11 4.42 20.71
C SER A 35 8.29 3.74 20.08
N LEU A 36 8.09 2.95 19.02
CA LEU A 36 9.15 2.25 18.29
C LEU A 36 10.20 3.24 17.75
N LEU A 37 9.77 4.29 17.04
CA LEU A 37 10.69 5.24 16.43
C LEU A 37 11.51 6.00 17.47
N ARG A 38 10.89 6.37 18.60
CA ARG A 38 11.59 7.00 19.72
C ARG A 38 12.64 6.08 20.35
N GLU A 39 12.30 4.81 20.57
CA GLU A 39 13.24 3.80 21.10
C GLU A 39 14.45 3.60 20.18
N LEU A 40 14.24 3.71 18.87
CA LEU A 40 15.31 3.62 17.87
C LEU A 40 16.05 4.94 17.63
N GLY A 41 15.70 6.02 18.35
CA GLY A 41 16.35 7.31 18.23
C GLY A 41 15.96 8.11 16.98
N HIS A 42 14.85 7.78 16.33
CA HIS A 42 14.36 8.50 15.16
C HIS A 42 13.34 9.57 15.55
N ASP A 43 13.57 10.82 15.13
CA ASP A 43 12.56 11.87 15.20
C ASP A 43 11.57 11.70 14.03
N ALA A 44 10.30 11.48 14.35
CA ALA A 44 9.27 11.21 13.36
C ALA A 44 7.93 11.85 13.73
N GLN A 45 7.23 12.38 12.73
CA GLN A 45 5.91 12.94 12.88
C GLN A 45 4.85 11.93 12.43
N LEU A 46 4.11 11.34 13.36
CA LEU A 46 3.03 10.42 13.06
C LEU A 46 1.67 11.08 13.31
N PHE A 47 0.79 10.96 12.34
CA PHE A 47 -0.53 11.58 12.32
C PHE A 47 -1.60 10.50 12.27
N ARG A 48 -2.61 10.66 13.11
CA ARG A 48 -3.85 9.91 12.96
C ARG A 48 -4.75 10.59 11.96
N GLY A 49 -5.31 9.84 11.02
CA GLY A 49 -6.32 10.32 10.10
C GLY A 49 -6.37 9.55 8.80
N ASP A 50 -7.31 9.95 7.97
CA ASP A 50 -7.58 9.26 6.72
C ASP A 50 -6.73 9.82 5.58
N MET A 51 -6.04 8.92 4.91
CA MET A 51 -5.31 9.14 3.66
C MET A 51 -4.45 10.42 3.71
N TRP A 52 -4.71 11.38 2.84
CA TRP A 52 -3.92 12.60 2.64
C TRP A 52 -4.31 13.75 3.58
N GLN A 53 -5.46 13.66 4.27
CA GLN A 53 -5.97 14.75 5.11
C GLN A 53 -4.97 15.25 6.16
N PRO A 54 -4.31 14.39 6.96
CA PRO A 54 -3.41 14.84 8.02
C PRO A 54 -2.12 15.48 7.49
N VAL A 55 -1.81 15.28 6.22
CA VAL A 55 -0.59 15.79 5.57
C VAL A 55 -0.90 16.72 4.40
N ALA A 56 -2.11 17.30 4.38
CA ALA A 56 -2.51 18.25 3.36
C ALA A 56 -1.49 19.40 3.22
N GLY A 57 -1.10 19.70 1.99
CA GLY A 57 -0.09 20.72 1.65
C GLY A 57 1.37 20.33 1.92
N ARG A 58 1.64 19.16 2.50
CA ARG A 58 3.00 18.66 2.65
C ARG A 58 3.46 17.95 1.38
N ARG A 59 4.77 17.98 1.13
CA ARG A 59 5.41 17.30 0.00
C ARG A 59 6.56 16.45 0.50
N PHE A 60 6.78 15.32 -0.19
CA PHE A 60 7.74 14.29 0.21
C PHE A 60 8.59 13.88 -0.98
N ASP A 61 9.85 13.52 -0.71
CA ASP A 61 10.78 12.99 -1.71
C ASP A 61 10.57 11.49 -1.93
N LEU A 62 10.13 10.79 -0.88
CA LEU A 62 9.78 9.37 -0.93
C LEU A 62 8.49 9.11 -0.15
N ILE A 63 7.56 8.44 -0.80
CA ILE A 63 6.33 7.97 -0.18
C ILE A 63 6.32 6.44 -0.26
N VAL A 64 6.15 5.76 0.87
CA VAL A 64 6.02 4.31 0.92
C VAL A 64 4.62 3.95 1.44
N ALA A 65 3.98 2.98 0.80
CA ALA A 65 2.67 2.50 1.18
C ALA A 65 2.53 0.98 1.04
N ASN A 66 1.91 0.37 2.04
CA ASN A 66 1.41 -0.99 1.99
C ASN A 66 -0.07 -0.94 2.40
N LEU A 67 -0.92 -0.56 1.48
CA LEU A 67 -2.34 -0.33 1.74
C LEU A 67 -3.12 -1.65 1.73
N PRO A 68 -4.23 -1.73 2.46
CA PRO A 68 -5.20 -2.80 2.29
C PRO A 68 -5.73 -2.79 0.85
N HIS A 69 -5.56 -3.90 0.12
CA HIS A 69 -6.03 -4.01 -1.27
C HIS A 69 -6.38 -5.46 -1.66
N PHE A 70 -6.84 -6.26 -0.68
CA PHE A 70 -7.48 -7.52 -0.98
C PHE A 70 -8.95 -7.28 -1.34
N PRO A 71 -9.45 -7.84 -2.47
CA PRO A 71 -10.85 -7.74 -2.86
C PRO A 71 -11.70 -8.61 -1.95
N MET A 72 -12.31 -7.98 -0.97
CA MET A 72 -13.21 -8.60 0.00
C MET A 72 -14.41 -7.70 0.20
N GLU A 73 -15.61 -8.29 0.19
CA GLU A 73 -16.78 -7.58 0.71
C GLU A 73 -16.60 -7.33 2.20
N HIS A 74 -17.11 -6.20 2.67
CA HIS A 74 -17.09 -5.90 4.10
C HIS A 74 -17.93 -6.93 4.84
N VAL A 75 -17.26 -7.95 5.38
CA VAL A 75 -17.88 -8.89 6.31
C VAL A 75 -17.43 -8.46 7.70
N GLU A 76 -18.38 -8.20 8.59
CA GLU A 76 -18.08 -8.08 10.02
C GLU A 76 -17.59 -9.45 10.52
N VAL A 77 -16.30 -9.66 10.48
CA VAL A 77 -15.67 -10.84 11.06
C VAL A 77 -15.16 -10.44 12.44
N ALA A 78 -15.61 -11.12 13.46
CA ALA A 78 -15.08 -10.97 14.81
C ALA A 78 -13.60 -11.38 14.79
N GLY A 79 -12.70 -10.39 14.75
CA GLY A 79 -11.25 -10.59 14.74
C GLY A 79 -10.53 -9.69 13.74
N ARG A 80 -9.43 -9.13 14.17
CA ARG A 80 -8.69 -8.05 13.51
C ARG A 80 -8.03 -8.44 12.17
N LEU A 81 -7.61 -9.68 11.99
CA LEU A 81 -6.71 -10.12 10.91
C LEU A 81 -7.34 -10.22 9.51
N PRO A 82 -8.58 -10.67 9.28
CA PRO A 82 -9.13 -10.75 7.93
C PRO A 82 -9.46 -9.39 7.33
N THR A 83 -9.94 -8.45 8.14
CA THR A 83 -10.44 -7.14 7.68
C THR A 83 -9.34 -6.13 7.39
N TRP A 84 -8.16 -6.29 7.95
CA TRP A 84 -7.04 -5.36 7.76
C TRP A 84 -6.50 -5.30 6.33
N SER A 85 -6.69 -6.32 5.56
CA SER A 85 -6.26 -6.36 4.17
C SER A 85 -7.38 -6.09 3.18
N SER A 86 -8.62 -5.88 3.65
CA SER A 86 -9.74 -5.55 2.78
C SER A 86 -9.55 -4.19 2.12
N GLY A 87 -9.60 -4.18 0.81
CA GLY A 87 -9.64 -2.98 -0.03
C GLY A 87 -10.99 -2.78 -0.72
N GLY A 88 -12.08 -3.29 -0.12
CA GLY A 88 -13.40 -3.29 -0.74
C GLY A 88 -13.58 -4.44 -1.75
N ALA A 89 -14.72 -4.51 -2.40
CA ALA A 89 -15.11 -5.62 -3.26
C ALA A 89 -14.15 -5.87 -4.44
N ASP A 90 -13.51 -4.84 -4.96
CA ASP A 90 -12.52 -4.91 -6.05
C ASP A 90 -11.07 -4.70 -5.60
N GLY A 91 -10.83 -4.50 -4.29
CA GLY A 91 -9.51 -4.23 -3.73
C GLY A 91 -8.99 -2.80 -3.95
N ARG A 92 -9.84 -1.87 -4.41
CA ARG A 92 -9.42 -0.55 -4.88
C ARG A 92 -9.81 0.62 -3.97
N GLU A 93 -10.56 0.35 -2.89
CA GLU A 93 -11.12 1.38 -2.00
C GLU A 93 -10.08 2.38 -1.48
N PHE A 94 -8.89 1.89 -1.12
CA PHE A 94 -7.80 2.74 -0.62
C PHE A 94 -6.76 3.04 -1.70
N LEU A 95 -6.60 2.16 -2.68
CA LEU A 95 -5.59 2.30 -3.71
C LEU A 95 -5.90 3.45 -4.68
N ASP A 96 -7.15 3.57 -5.13
CA ASP A 96 -7.55 4.64 -6.05
C ASP A 96 -7.41 6.04 -5.42
N PRO A 97 -7.94 6.34 -4.22
CA PRO A 97 -7.75 7.64 -3.57
C PRO A 97 -6.27 7.94 -3.25
N PHE A 98 -5.47 6.92 -2.94
CA PHE A 98 -4.04 7.09 -2.76
C PHE A 98 -3.37 7.58 -4.06
N LEU A 99 -3.66 6.93 -5.19
CA LEU A 99 -3.10 7.29 -6.50
C LEU A 99 -3.55 8.68 -6.96
N GLU A 100 -4.81 9.02 -6.74
CA GLU A 100 -5.39 10.33 -7.11
C GLU A 100 -4.72 11.49 -6.36
N GLY A 101 -4.41 11.30 -5.07
CA GLY A 101 -3.78 12.34 -4.26
C GLY A 101 -2.26 12.43 -4.40
N LEU A 102 -1.61 11.41 -4.96
CA LEU A 102 -0.17 11.23 -4.90
C LEU A 102 0.63 12.39 -5.50
N ALA A 103 0.26 12.87 -6.68
CA ALA A 103 0.97 13.95 -7.37
C ALA A 103 1.01 15.25 -6.56
N GLY A 104 -0.05 15.55 -5.80
CA GLY A 104 -0.15 16.72 -4.94
C GLY A 104 0.85 16.72 -3.76
N HIS A 105 1.38 15.56 -3.43
CA HIS A 105 2.28 15.35 -2.30
C HIS A 105 3.73 15.05 -2.72
N PHE A 106 4.06 15.17 -3.99
CA PHE A 106 5.41 14.98 -4.51
C PHE A 106 6.22 16.27 -4.55
N THR A 107 7.50 16.19 -4.16
CA THR A 107 8.52 17.13 -4.61
C THR A 107 8.90 16.87 -6.07
N ALA A 108 9.73 17.72 -6.68
CA ALA A 108 10.06 17.64 -8.11
C ALA A 108 10.75 16.32 -8.53
N LYS A 109 11.45 15.66 -7.62
CA LYS A 109 12.18 14.39 -7.88
C LYS A 109 11.63 13.24 -7.03
N ALA A 110 10.40 13.37 -6.55
CA ALA A 110 9.82 12.39 -5.67
C ALA A 110 9.49 11.09 -6.39
N ARG A 111 9.38 10.04 -5.59
CA ARG A 111 8.86 8.74 -6.00
C ARG A 111 7.98 8.16 -4.90
N ALA A 112 7.04 7.32 -5.27
CA ALA A 112 6.34 6.45 -4.36
C ALA A 112 6.71 5.00 -4.63
N VAL A 113 6.83 4.21 -3.58
CA VAL A 113 7.01 2.75 -3.67
C VAL A 113 5.90 2.10 -2.87
N LEU A 114 5.18 1.18 -3.50
CA LEU A 114 4.09 0.48 -2.84
C LEU A 114 4.00 -1.00 -3.26
N THR A 115 3.38 -1.79 -2.40
CA THR A 115 2.95 -3.14 -2.74
C THR A 115 1.67 -3.08 -3.55
N HIS A 116 1.55 -3.93 -4.57
CA HIS A 116 0.38 -4.01 -5.44
C HIS A 116 0.13 -5.47 -5.82
N ASN A 117 -0.97 -6.05 -5.34
CA ASN A 117 -1.37 -7.38 -5.82
C ASN A 117 -1.78 -7.30 -7.29
N ALA A 118 -1.29 -8.23 -8.10
CA ALA A 118 -1.58 -8.24 -9.53
C ALA A 118 -3.08 -8.40 -9.84
N PHE A 119 -3.81 -9.11 -8.98
CA PHE A 119 -5.25 -9.34 -9.10
C PHE A 119 -6.15 -8.10 -8.84
N VAL A 120 -5.57 -6.94 -8.52
CA VAL A 120 -6.33 -5.68 -8.36
C VAL A 120 -6.11 -4.70 -9.51
N ASP A 121 -5.87 -5.22 -10.70
CA ASP A 121 -5.77 -4.47 -11.96
C ASP A 121 -4.66 -3.39 -11.96
N VAL A 122 -3.43 -3.86 -12.18
CA VAL A 122 -2.23 -2.99 -12.27
C VAL A 122 -2.37 -1.99 -13.42
N GLU A 123 -3.03 -2.37 -14.51
CA GLU A 123 -3.18 -1.50 -15.67
C GLU A 123 -4.12 -0.32 -15.35
N ARG A 124 -5.21 -0.56 -14.59
CA ARG A 124 -6.05 0.52 -14.07
C ARG A 124 -5.24 1.47 -13.19
N SER A 125 -4.34 0.98 -12.35
CA SER A 125 -3.43 1.82 -11.55
C SER A 125 -2.50 2.64 -12.43
N ARG A 126 -1.98 2.05 -13.51
CA ARG A 126 -1.12 2.73 -14.48
C ARG A 126 -1.85 3.87 -15.19
N VAL A 127 -3.08 3.59 -15.65
CA VAL A 127 -3.93 4.60 -16.29
C VAL A 127 -4.27 5.74 -15.32
N LEU A 128 -4.60 5.40 -14.07
CA LEU A 128 -4.93 6.42 -13.06
C LEU A 128 -3.72 7.30 -12.74
N ALA A 129 -2.55 6.72 -12.53
CA ALA A 129 -1.30 7.47 -12.31
C ALA A 129 -1.00 8.40 -13.51
N ALA A 130 -1.15 7.90 -14.74
CA ALA A 130 -0.90 8.67 -15.96
C ALA A 130 -1.79 9.92 -16.10
N ARG A 131 -3.03 9.87 -15.63
CA ARG A 131 -3.94 11.04 -15.60
C ARG A 131 -3.39 12.20 -14.76
N HIS A 132 -2.52 11.89 -13.82
CA HIS A 132 -1.86 12.87 -12.93
C HIS A 132 -0.40 13.15 -13.32
N GLY A 133 0.02 12.78 -14.54
CA GLY A 133 1.38 13.00 -15.04
C GLY A 133 2.43 12.10 -14.38
N LEU A 134 2.00 10.94 -13.83
CA LEU A 134 2.86 9.98 -13.18
C LEU A 134 3.00 8.70 -14.02
N ALA A 135 4.16 8.06 -13.94
CA ALA A 135 4.41 6.75 -14.53
C ALA A 135 4.51 5.68 -13.44
N LEU A 136 3.88 4.53 -13.64
CA LEU A 136 3.97 3.36 -12.78
C LEU A 136 4.85 2.29 -13.43
N THR A 137 5.88 1.87 -12.71
CA THR A 137 6.83 0.82 -13.13
C THR A 137 6.82 -0.33 -12.12
N VAL A 138 6.73 -1.56 -12.58
CA VAL A 138 6.90 -2.75 -11.72
C VAL A 138 8.40 -2.99 -11.54
N LEU A 139 8.89 -2.86 -10.31
CA LEU A 139 10.29 -3.07 -9.94
C LEU A 139 10.61 -4.53 -9.70
N ALA A 140 9.68 -5.25 -9.06
CA ALA A 140 9.82 -6.67 -8.74
C ALA A 140 8.45 -7.34 -8.62
N SER A 141 8.44 -8.65 -8.81
CA SER A 141 7.27 -9.49 -8.59
C SER A 141 7.69 -10.69 -7.75
N VAL A 142 6.87 -11.04 -6.76
CA VAL A 142 7.09 -12.20 -5.91
C VAL A 142 5.79 -12.99 -5.77
N LEU A 143 5.91 -14.31 -5.64
CA LEU A 143 4.78 -15.17 -5.30
C LEU A 143 4.55 -15.15 -3.79
N VAL A 144 3.35 -14.80 -3.37
CA VAL A 144 2.94 -14.77 -1.96
C VAL A 144 1.83 -15.78 -1.74
N HIS A 145 1.98 -16.62 -0.73
CA HIS A 145 0.95 -17.58 -0.33
C HIS A 145 -0.27 -16.86 0.21
N ILE A 146 -1.45 -17.24 -0.28
CA ILE A 146 -2.73 -16.76 0.26
C ILE A 146 -3.27 -17.85 1.19
N ALA A 147 -3.44 -17.52 2.46
CA ALA A 147 -4.04 -18.43 3.43
C ALA A 147 -5.50 -18.77 3.08
N ASN A 148 -5.93 -20.00 3.39
CA ASN A 148 -7.27 -20.47 3.04
C ASN A 148 -8.38 -19.59 3.65
N GLU A 149 -8.18 -19.09 4.87
CA GLU A 149 -9.11 -18.20 5.55
C GLU A 149 -9.28 -16.88 4.77
N LYS A 150 -8.20 -16.39 4.16
CA LYS A 150 -8.23 -15.19 3.33
C LYS A 150 -8.91 -15.46 1.98
N LEU A 151 -8.62 -16.60 1.35
CA LEU A 151 -9.26 -17.03 0.11
C LEU A 151 -10.79 -17.14 0.26
N ALA A 152 -11.26 -17.66 1.40
CA ALA A 152 -12.67 -17.79 1.68
C ALA A 152 -13.42 -16.46 1.80
N LEU A 153 -12.70 -15.36 2.04
CA LEU A 153 -13.25 -14.01 2.15
C LEU A 153 -13.09 -13.19 0.87
N MET A 154 -12.26 -13.64 -0.07
CA MET A 154 -12.03 -12.91 -1.31
C MET A 154 -13.27 -12.94 -2.22
N THR A 155 -13.50 -11.84 -2.90
CA THR A 155 -14.60 -11.66 -3.86
C THR A 155 -14.54 -12.76 -4.93
N PRO A 156 -15.58 -13.62 -5.06
CA PRO A 156 -15.53 -14.78 -5.95
C PRO A 156 -15.30 -14.46 -7.42
N SER A 157 -15.84 -13.33 -7.90
CA SER A 157 -15.64 -12.89 -9.29
C SER A 157 -14.18 -12.55 -9.60
N VAL A 158 -13.45 -11.97 -8.63
CA VAL A 158 -12.01 -11.68 -8.79
C VAL A 158 -11.21 -12.99 -8.78
N LEU A 159 -11.52 -13.90 -7.84
CA LEU A 159 -10.86 -15.22 -7.82
C LEU A 159 -11.02 -15.96 -9.15
N LEU A 160 -12.22 -15.93 -9.72
CA LEU A 160 -12.51 -16.61 -10.99
C LEU A 160 -11.81 -15.92 -12.18
N ALA A 161 -11.79 -14.59 -12.21
CA ALA A 161 -11.20 -13.82 -13.30
C ALA A 161 -9.67 -13.94 -13.34
N GLU A 162 -9.03 -14.11 -12.18
CA GLU A 162 -7.59 -14.09 -12.01
C GLU A 162 -6.94 -15.48 -11.84
N ASP A 163 -7.75 -16.54 -11.76
CA ASP A 163 -7.25 -17.92 -11.66
C ASP A 163 -6.44 -18.30 -12.91
N GLY A 164 -5.23 -18.79 -12.68
CA GLY A 164 -4.26 -19.10 -13.74
C GLY A 164 -3.59 -17.90 -14.42
N LYS A 165 -3.90 -16.66 -13.98
CA LYS A 165 -3.24 -15.43 -14.46
C LYS A 165 -2.31 -14.86 -13.38
N SER A 166 -2.88 -14.20 -12.38
CA SER A 166 -2.17 -13.63 -11.23
C SER A 166 -2.41 -14.41 -9.93
N ILE A 167 -3.30 -15.40 -9.96
CA ILE A 167 -3.55 -16.36 -8.88
C ILE A 167 -3.19 -17.76 -9.38
N HIS A 168 -2.33 -18.45 -8.65
CA HIS A 168 -1.72 -19.72 -9.04
C HIS A 168 -2.02 -20.81 -8.02
N ARG A 169 -2.40 -22.01 -8.48
CA ARG A 169 -2.72 -23.16 -7.62
C ARG A 169 -1.65 -24.25 -7.76
N TYR A 170 -1.06 -24.63 -6.64
CA TYR A 170 -0.08 -25.70 -6.54
C TYR A 170 -0.56 -26.72 -5.50
N GLY A 171 -1.28 -27.74 -5.95
CA GLY A 171 -1.96 -28.69 -5.06
C GLY A 171 -2.96 -27.96 -4.14
N PRO A 172 -2.87 -28.10 -2.81
CA PRO A 172 -3.78 -27.43 -1.88
C PRO A 172 -3.41 -25.96 -1.61
N HIS A 173 -2.29 -25.48 -2.15
CA HIS A 173 -1.77 -24.14 -1.86
C HIS A 173 -2.11 -23.17 -2.99
N VAL A 174 -2.48 -21.95 -2.61
CA VAL A 174 -2.77 -20.85 -3.54
C VAL A 174 -1.79 -19.72 -3.31
N PHE A 175 -1.25 -19.22 -4.39
CA PHE A 175 -0.31 -18.10 -4.39
C PHE A 175 -0.85 -17.00 -5.31
N ALA A 176 -0.40 -15.78 -5.06
CA ALA A 176 -0.67 -14.66 -5.94
C ALA A 176 0.59 -13.88 -6.26
N ASP A 177 0.60 -13.24 -7.41
CA ASP A 177 1.65 -12.29 -7.77
C ASP A 177 1.47 -10.99 -6.98
N LEU A 178 2.48 -10.65 -6.18
CA LEU A 178 2.61 -9.38 -5.50
C LEU A 178 3.72 -8.59 -6.18
N HIS A 179 3.41 -7.40 -6.65
CA HIS A 179 4.36 -6.48 -7.23
C HIS A 179 4.85 -5.46 -6.20
N ILE A 180 6.12 -5.10 -6.29
CA ILE A 180 6.65 -3.86 -5.77
C ILE A 180 6.66 -2.88 -6.95
N VAL A 181 5.90 -1.81 -6.84
CA VAL A 181 5.80 -0.82 -7.91
C VAL A 181 6.38 0.52 -7.47
N GLU A 182 7.01 1.20 -8.42
CA GLU A 182 7.42 2.59 -8.28
C GLU A 182 6.48 3.49 -9.08
N ILE A 183 6.14 4.64 -8.52
CA ILE A 183 5.38 5.69 -9.21
C ILE A 183 6.17 6.98 -9.09
N ALA A 184 6.44 7.61 -10.23
CA ALA A 184 7.23 8.84 -10.31
C ALA A 184 6.70 9.79 -11.39
N PRO A 185 6.99 11.11 -11.33
CA PRO A 185 6.64 12.04 -12.39
C PRO A 185 7.25 11.62 -13.74
N VAL A 186 6.47 11.75 -14.81
CA VAL A 186 6.95 11.48 -16.18
C VAL A 186 8.10 12.44 -16.49
N GLY A 187 9.23 11.90 -16.98
CA GLY A 187 10.42 12.69 -17.34
C GLY A 187 11.51 12.76 -16.26
N THR A 188 11.33 12.13 -15.12
CA THR A 188 12.36 12.04 -14.05
C THR A 188 13.24 10.80 -14.14
N GLN A 189 13.18 10.04 -15.22
CA GLN A 189 14.09 8.91 -15.44
C GLN A 189 15.52 9.45 -15.63
N SER A 190 16.36 9.19 -14.65
CA SER A 190 17.83 9.43 -14.70
C SER A 190 18.54 8.18 -15.22
#